data_368c4c6c8fef3884daf49bf0b5b549ef
#
_entry.id   368c4c6c8fef3884daf49bf0b5b549ef
#
_cell.length_a   1.000
_cell.length_b   1.000
_cell.length_c   1.000
_cell.angle_alpha   90.00
_cell.angle_beta   90.00
_cell.angle_gamma   90.00
#
_symmetry.space_group_name_H-M   'P 1'
#
loop_
_entity.id
_entity.type
_entity.pdbx_description
1 polymer ?
#
loop_
_entity_poly.entity_id
_entity_poly.type
_entity_poly.pdbx_seq_one_letter_code
_entity_poly.pdbx_strand_id
1 'polypeptide(L)'
;MRAFIDAKAFTTALNHMCKLIHRSGIPALEGVLVSFADNCCTLTGTDLTTWLTVKLPARGDEFSFVLRRPHAAAKACRYFDGELTLELHETRTEKHKEEEFKAVLSCGQRSGEFDTFPAKDYPELPERKDAVSFTVNAAALLK
;
A
#
# COMPACT_ATOMS: atom_id res chain seq x y z
N MET A 1 -2.18 12.05 10.60
CA MET A 1 -3.16 11.24 9.84
C MET A 1 -3.07 9.80 10.29
N ARG A 2 -4.18 9.22 10.63
CA ARG A 2 -4.24 7.89 11.23
C ARG A 2 -5.38 7.09 10.63
N ALA A 3 -5.13 5.82 10.32
CA ALA A 3 -6.13 4.88 9.84
C ALA A 3 -6.00 3.53 10.54
N PHE A 4 -7.07 2.77 10.53
CA PHE A 4 -7.18 1.47 11.19
C PHE A 4 -7.67 0.41 10.21
N ILE A 5 -7.01 -0.73 10.20
CA ILE A 5 -7.32 -1.82 9.28
C ILE A 5 -7.00 -3.16 9.94
N ASP A 6 -7.63 -4.24 9.48
CA ASP A 6 -7.28 -5.58 9.95
C ASP A 6 -5.86 -5.96 9.52
N ALA A 7 -5.02 -6.31 10.50
CA ALA A 7 -3.60 -6.57 10.26
C ALA A 7 -3.36 -7.76 9.32
N LYS A 8 -4.11 -8.84 9.47
CA LYS A 8 -3.96 -10.03 8.62
C LYS A 8 -4.38 -9.76 7.19
N ALA A 9 -5.49 -9.06 6.98
CA ALA A 9 -5.95 -8.69 5.65
C ALA A 9 -4.94 -7.79 4.95
N PHE A 10 -4.43 -6.79 5.65
CA PHE A 10 -3.40 -5.88 5.13
C PHE A 10 -2.12 -6.64 4.76
N THR A 11 -1.63 -7.51 5.64
CA THR A 11 -0.41 -8.29 5.42
C THR A 11 -0.57 -9.24 4.22
N THR A 12 -1.72 -9.90 4.09
CA THR A 12 -1.99 -10.79 2.96
C THR A 12 -2.00 -10.02 1.64
N ALA A 13 -2.67 -8.87 1.60
CA ALA A 13 -2.71 -8.02 0.42
C ALA A 13 -1.30 -7.51 0.06
N LEU A 14 -0.54 -7.09 1.05
CA LEU A 14 0.82 -6.60 0.85
C LEU A 14 1.75 -7.70 0.31
N ASN A 15 1.61 -8.93 0.78
CA ASN A 15 2.34 -10.09 0.26
C ASN A 15 2.01 -10.36 -1.21
N HIS A 16 0.75 -10.21 -1.60
CA HIS A 16 0.35 -10.35 -3.01
C HIS A 16 0.98 -9.26 -3.88
N MET A 17 1.02 -8.02 -3.38
CA MET A 17 1.69 -6.91 -4.09
C MET A 17 3.17 -7.17 -4.26
N CYS A 18 3.85 -7.73 -3.26
CA CYS A 18 5.27 -8.04 -3.32
C CYS A 18 5.64 -9.06 -4.39
N LYS A 19 4.72 -9.92 -4.78
CA LYS A 19 4.92 -10.87 -5.88
C LYS A 19 4.92 -10.21 -7.25
N LEU A 20 4.21 -9.11 -7.41
CA LEU A 20 4.14 -8.35 -8.65
C LEU A 20 5.32 -7.38 -8.80
N ILE A 21 5.76 -6.81 -7.70
CA ILE A 21 6.74 -5.72 -7.71
C ILE A 21 8.15 -6.25 -7.84
N HIS A 22 8.86 -5.77 -8.87
CA HIS A 22 10.25 -6.09 -9.15
C HIS A 22 11.10 -4.82 -9.19
N ARG A 23 12.41 -4.99 -9.13
CA ARG A 23 13.33 -3.86 -9.33
C ARG A 23 13.18 -3.35 -10.76
N SER A 24 12.82 -2.08 -10.89
CA SER A 24 12.53 -1.46 -12.20
C SER A 24 13.47 -0.31 -12.54
N GLY A 25 14.30 0.13 -11.60
CA GLY A 25 15.11 1.34 -11.76
C GLY A 25 14.32 2.63 -11.54
N ILE A 26 13.01 2.57 -11.38
CA ILE A 26 12.14 3.71 -11.03
C ILE A 26 11.68 3.48 -9.58
N PRO A 27 12.19 4.25 -8.60
CA PRO A 27 11.93 3.98 -7.18
C PRO A 27 10.45 3.95 -6.79
N ALA A 28 9.62 4.81 -7.37
CA ALA A 28 8.19 4.84 -7.05
C ALA A 28 7.48 3.54 -7.47
N LEU A 29 7.91 2.88 -8.54
CA LEU A 29 7.32 1.62 -9.01
C LEU A 29 7.74 0.41 -8.18
N GLU A 30 8.78 0.53 -7.39
CA GLU A 30 9.22 -0.51 -6.46
C GLU A 30 8.42 -0.46 -5.15
N GLY A 31 7.55 0.55 -4.98
CA GLY A 31 6.68 0.73 -3.85
C GLY A 31 5.24 0.31 -4.13
N VAL A 32 4.42 0.40 -3.10
CA VAL A 32 2.97 0.16 -3.16
C VAL A 32 2.25 1.46 -2.83
N LEU A 33 1.34 1.88 -3.69
CA LEU A 33 0.46 3.00 -3.39
C LEU A 33 -0.59 2.56 -2.38
N VAL A 34 -0.62 3.21 -1.24
CA VAL A 34 -1.61 2.98 -0.18
C VAL A 34 -2.50 4.19 -0.08
N SER A 35 -3.79 4.01 -0.22
CA SER A 35 -4.78 5.08 -0.17
C SER A 35 -5.92 4.75 0.78
N PHE A 36 -6.20 5.64 1.71
CA PHE A 36 -7.34 5.54 2.62
C PHE A 36 -8.38 6.58 2.24
N ALA A 37 -9.53 6.13 1.82
CA ALA A 37 -10.67 6.98 1.47
C ALA A 37 -11.97 6.18 1.53
N ASP A 38 -13.08 6.82 1.83
CA ASP A 38 -14.43 6.22 1.82
C ASP A 38 -14.53 4.92 2.65
N ASN A 39 -13.90 4.90 3.81
CA ASN A 39 -13.82 3.74 4.70
C ASN A 39 -13.21 2.49 4.04
N CYS A 40 -12.33 2.71 3.09
CA CYS A 40 -11.59 1.66 2.40
C CYS A 40 -10.10 1.99 2.34
N CYS A 41 -9.28 0.95 2.40
CA CYS A 41 -7.86 1.02 2.07
C CYS A 41 -7.66 0.38 0.69
N THR A 42 -7.09 1.11 -0.23
CA THR A 42 -6.76 0.62 -1.56
C THR A 42 -5.26 0.49 -1.69
N LEU A 43 -4.79 -0.71 -2.01
CA LEU A 43 -3.38 -0.99 -2.31
C LEU A 43 -3.24 -1.17 -3.81
N THR A 44 -2.33 -0.43 -4.42
CA THR A 44 -2.06 -0.51 -5.86
C THR A 44 -0.59 -0.80 -6.11
N GLY A 45 -0.34 -1.81 -6.92
CA GLY A 45 1.00 -2.16 -7.39
C GLY A 45 1.01 -2.35 -8.89
N THR A 46 2.14 -2.08 -9.52
CA THR A 46 2.31 -2.22 -10.97
C THR A 46 3.75 -2.54 -11.35
N ASP A 47 3.89 -3.27 -12.46
CA ASP A 47 5.15 -3.42 -13.19
C ASP A 47 5.11 -2.67 -14.55
N LEU A 48 4.16 -1.73 -14.71
CA LEU A 48 3.78 -0.98 -15.92
C LEU A 48 3.00 -1.80 -16.96
N THR A 49 3.12 -3.10 -16.95
CA THR A 49 2.34 -4.01 -17.83
C THR A 49 1.07 -4.49 -17.14
N THR A 50 1.21 -4.81 -15.85
CA THR A 50 0.12 -5.32 -15.01
C THR A 50 -0.15 -4.35 -13.87
N TRP A 51 -1.42 -4.08 -13.61
CA TRP A 51 -1.87 -3.28 -12.47
C TRP A 51 -2.72 -4.15 -11.56
N LEU A 52 -2.33 -4.21 -10.30
CA LEU A 52 -3.08 -4.94 -9.27
C LEU A 52 -3.59 -3.96 -8.24
N THR A 53 -4.90 -3.98 -7.99
CA THR A 53 -5.56 -3.16 -6.98
C THR A 53 -6.31 -4.06 -6.02
N VAL A 54 -6.06 -3.90 -4.73
CA VAL A 54 -6.77 -4.60 -3.66
C VAL A 54 -7.46 -3.58 -2.77
N LYS A 55 -8.75 -3.78 -2.51
CA LYS A 55 -9.55 -2.93 -1.62
C LYS A 55 -9.88 -3.69 -0.34
N LEU A 56 -9.64 -3.07 0.79
CA LEU A 56 -9.89 -3.64 2.11
C LEU A 56 -10.74 -2.65 2.94
N PRO A 57 -11.63 -3.13 3.79
CA PRO A 57 -12.32 -2.26 4.74
C PRO A 57 -11.32 -1.58 5.68
N ALA A 58 -11.48 -0.30 5.90
CA ALA A 58 -10.65 0.48 6.80
C ALA A 58 -11.46 1.65 7.37
N ARG A 59 -10.94 2.29 8.40
CA ARG A 59 -11.57 3.47 9.00
C ARG A 59 -10.49 4.47 9.43
N GLY A 60 -10.87 5.71 9.60
CA GLY A 60 -9.98 6.77 10.04
C GLY A 60 -9.87 7.91 9.05
N ASP A 61 -8.74 8.59 9.06
CA ASP A 61 -8.49 9.74 8.21
C ASP A 61 -8.27 9.32 6.74
N GLU A 62 -8.51 10.26 5.84
CA GLU A 62 -8.24 10.07 4.41
C GLU A 62 -6.85 10.60 4.08
N PHE A 63 -6.00 9.74 3.53
CA PHE A 63 -4.65 10.10 3.09
C PHE A 63 -4.09 9.02 2.17
N SER A 64 -3.04 9.37 1.45
CA SER A 64 -2.37 8.47 0.51
C SER A 64 -0.86 8.66 0.56
N PHE A 65 -0.14 7.59 0.35
CA PHE A 65 1.33 7.59 0.26
C PHE A 65 1.80 6.36 -0.52
N VAL A 66 3.05 6.37 -0.94
CA VAL A 66 3.71 5.21 -1.53
C VAL A 66 4.60 4.56 -0.47
N LEU A 67 4.32 3.32 -0.13
CA LEU A 67 5.15 2.53 0.78
C LEU A 67 6.39 2.08 0.03
N ARG A 68 7.55 2.60 0.45
CA ARG A 68 8.80 2.48 -0.32
C ARG A 68 9.38 1.08 -0.33
N ARG A 69 9.26 0.33 0.77
CA ARG A 69 9.82 -1.02 0.91
C ARG A 69 8.75 -2.02 1.32
N PRO A 70 7.89 -2.43 0.39
CA PRO A 70 6.77 -3.31 0.73
C PRO A 70 7.22 -4.67 1.25
N HIS A 71 8.32 -5.22 0.77
CA HIS A 71 8.86 -6.50 1.24
C HIS A 71 9.27 -6.42 2.72
N ALA A 72 9.94 -5.34 3.12
CA ALA A 72 10.34 -5.13 4.51
C ALA A 72 9.11 -4.94 5.42
N ALA A 73 8.12 -4.18 4.96
CA ALA A 73 6.87 -3.98 5.68
C ALA A 73 6.09 -5.30 5.84
N ALA A 74 6.02 -6.11 4.79
CA ALA A 74 5.35 -7.42 4.82
C ALA A 74 6.02 -8.36 5.85
N LYS A 75 7.34 -8.37 5.91
CA LYS A 75 8.08 -9.14 6.91
C LYS A 75 7.80 -8.65 8.34
N ALA A 76 7.79 -7.34 8.55
CA ALA A 76 7.52 -6.76 9.85
C ALA A 76 6.09 -7.05 10.32
N CYS A 77 5.13 -6.99 9.42
CA CYS A 77 3.71 -7.23 9.73
C CYS A 77 3.33 -8.70 9.82
N ARG A 78 4.24 -9.62 9.55
CA ARG A 78 3.98 -11.07 9.51
C ARG A 78 3.37 -11.60 10.81
N TYR A 79 3.77 -11.05 11.95
CA TYR A 79 3.32 -11.48 13.26
C TYR A 79 2.25 -10.58 13.88
N PHE A 80 1.77 -9.60 13.12
CA PHE A 80 0.69 -8.73 13.57
C PHE A 80 -0.65 -9.46 13.50
N ASP A 81 -1.46 -9.31 14.55
CA ASP A 81 -2.77 -9.91 14.65
C ASP A 81 -3.74 -8.90 15.27
N GLY A 82 -4.95 -8.85 14.74
CA GLY A 82 -5.97 -7.92 15.19
C GLY A 82 -5.97 -6.62 14.40
N GLU A 83 -6.15 -5.50 15.09
CA GLU A 83 -6.23 -4.19 14.46
C GLU A 83 -4.84 -3.58 14.27
N LEU A 84 -4.54 -3.22 13.04
CA LEU A 84 -3.35 -2.47 12.67
C LEU A 84 -3.69 -0.99 12.64
N THR A 85 -2.88 -0.20 13.33
CA THR A 85 -2.92 1.26 13.24
C THR A 85 -1.81 1.72 12.30
N LEU A 86 -2.18 2.53 11.31
CA LEU A 86 -1.25 3.11 10.35
C LEU A 86 -1.27 4.62 10.50
N GLU A 87 -0.12 5.20 10.82
CA GLU A 87 0.04 6.65 10.99
C GLU A 87 1.05 7.18 9.98
N LEU A 88 0.75 8.32 9.41
CA LEU A 88 1.66 9.04 8.54
C LEU A 88 2.19 10.25 9.31
N HIS A 89 3.49 10.23 9.60
CA HIS A 89 4.19 11.29 10.34
C HIS A 89 5.06 12.12 9.40
N GLU A 90 4.94 13.43 9.52
CA GLU A 90 5.83 14.36 8.85
C GLU A 90 7.17 14.43 9.59
N THR A 91 8.27 14.17 8.89
CA THR A 91 9.61 14.36 9.41
C THR A 91 10.25 15.56 8.74
N ARG A 92 10.54 16.60 9.53
CA ARG A 92 11.30 17.75 9.05
C ARG A 92 12.76 17.55 9.39
N THR A 93 13.60 17.43 8.38
CA THR A 93 15.04 17.53 8.58
C THR A 93 15.50 18.92 8.13
N GLU A 94 16.30 19.58 8.95
CA GLU A 94 16.84 20.92 8.66
C GLU A 94 17.65 20.99 7.35
N LYS A 95 18.06 19.84 6.82
CA LYS A 95 18.90 19.72 5.63
C LYS A 95 18.13 19.61 4.32
N HIS A 96 16.85 19.25 4.33
CA HIS A 96 16.02 19.10 3.13
C HIS A 96 14.80 19.99 3.24
N LYS A 97 14.58 20.82 2.22
CA LYS A 97 13.40 21.70 2.13
C LYS A 97 12.12 20.95 1.73
N GLU A 98 12.22 19.65 1.50
CA GLU A 98 11.08 18.81 1.12
C GLU A 98 10.50 18.14 2.36
N GLU A 99 9.18 18.12 2.42
CA GLU A 99 8.45 17.41 3.46
C GLU A 99 8.63 15.90 3.26
N GLU A 100 9.28 15.25 4.21
CA GLU A 100 9.38 13.80 4.23
C GLU A 100 8.36 13.23 5.22
N PHE A 101 7.67 12.21 4.79
CA PHE A 101 6.73 11.48 5.63
C PHE A 101 7.24 10.07 5.90
N LYS A 102 6.94 9.57 7.08
CA LYS A 102 7.18 8.18 7.44
C LYS A 102 5.88 7.52 7.86
N ALA A 103 5.69 6.29 7.42
CA ALA A 103 4.57 5.48 7.85
C ALA A 103 4.95 4.66 9.07
N VAL A 104 4.18 4.77 10.12
CA VAL A 104 4.33 3.95 11.32
C VAL A 104 3.19 2.95 11.37
N LEU A 105 3.53 1.67 11.31
CA LEU A 105 2.58 0.57 11.41
C LEU A 105 2.70 -0.03 12.81
N SER A 106 1.63 -0.01 13.57
CA SER A 106 1.61 -0.53 14.93
C SER A 106 0.45 -1.48 15.17
N CYS A 107 0.72 -2.53 15.91
CA CYS A 107 -0.26 -3.55 16.29
C CYS A 107 0.06 -4.03 17.71
N GLY A 108 -0.77 -3.63 18.67
CA GLY A 108 -0.50 -3.89 20.08
C GLY A 108 0.79 -3.22 20.55
N GLN A 109 1.74 -4.00 21.02
CA GLN A 109 3.04 -3.51 21.49
C GLN A 109 4.13 -3.51 20.40
N ARG A 110 3.80 -3.95 19.20
CA ARG A 110 4.74 -4.02 18.07
C ARG A 110 4.52 -2.84 17.15
N SER A 111 5.61 -2.24 16.71
CA SER A 111 5.55 -1.15 15.73
C SER A 111 6.75 -1.17 14.80
N GLY A 112 6.57 -0.67 13.61
CA GLY A 112 7.62 -0.48 12.63
C GLY A 112 7.46 0.85 11.92
N GLU A 113 8.56 1.45 11.54
CA GLU A 113 8.61 2.71 10.83
C GLU A 113 9.20 2.51 9.44
N PHE A 114 8.52 3.03 8.41
CA PHE A 114 8.87 2.77 7.01
C PHE A 114 8.93 4.07 6.21
N ASP A 115 9.90 4.15 5.32
CA ASP A 115 10.04 5.28 4.41
C ASP A 115 8.92 5.29 3.38
N THR A 116 8.52 6.48 2.98
CA THR A 116 7.45 6.69 2.00
C THR A 116 7.86 7.67 0.91
N PHE A 117 7.14 7.63 -0.20
CA PHE A 117 7.15 8.68 -1.22
C PHE A 117 5.78 9.35 -1.25
N PRO A 118 5.69 10.62 -1.72
CA PRO A 118 4.40 11.24 -1.96
C PRO A 118 3.57 10.43 -2.96
N ALA A 119 2.26 10.35 -2.74
CA ALA A 119 1.34 9.64 -3.63
C ALA A 119 1.37 10.18 -5.07
N LYS A 120 1.61 11.47 -5.24
CA LYS A 120 1.73 12.14 -6.56
C LYS A 120 2.87 11.59 -7.43
N ASP A 121 3.86 10.95 -6.82
CA ASP A 121 5.00 10.37 -7.54
C ASP A 121 4.66 9.00 -8.15
N TYR A 122 3.52 8.43 -7.79
CA TYR A 122 3.07 7.15 -8.33
C TYR A 122 2.32 7.36 -9.64
N PRO A 123 2.57 6.53 -10.68
CA PRO A 123 1.88 6.68 -11.97
C PRO A 123 0.38 6.46 -11.82
N GLU A 124 -0.39 7.22 -12.60
CA GLU A 124 -1.84 7.07 -12.63
C GLU A 124 -2.25 5.79 -13.37
N LEU A 125 -3.29 5.15 -12.84
CA LEU A 125 -3.89 3.99 -13.50
C LEU A 125 -4.52 4.44 -14.83
N PRO A 126 -4.20 3.77 -15.97
CA PRO A 126 -4.80 4.12 -17.25
C PRO A 126 -6.33 4.03 -17.21
N GLU A 127 -6.99 4.96 -17.86
CA GLU A 127 -8.45 4.94 -18.00
C GLU A 127 -8.90 3.71 -18.77
N ARG A 128 -9.97 3.08 -18.28
CA ARG A 128 -10.64 1.98 -18.97
C ARG A 128 -11.63 2.56 -19.99
N LYS A 129 -11.21 2.64 -21.23
CA LYS A 129 -12.09 3.00 -22.34
C LYS A 129 -12.48 1.74 -23.12
N ASP A 130 -13.76 1.64 -23.49
CA ASP A 130 -14.27 0.54 -24.31
C ASP A 130 -13.99 -0.85 -23.74
N ALA A 131 -14.01 -0.98 -22.42
CA ALA A 131 -13.76 -2.24 -21.75
C ALA A 131 -14.97 -3.17 -21.81
N VAL A 132 -14.72 -4.43 -22.13
CA VAL A 132 -15.71 -5.51 -22.00
C VAL A 132 -15.44 -6.21 -20.67
N SER A 133 -16.48 -6.37 -19.87
CA SER A 133 -16.37 -6.98 -18.55
C SER A 133 -17.16 -8.28 -18.48
N PHE A 134 -16.59 -9.30 -17.85
CA PHE A 134 -17.26 -10.56 -17.57
C PHE A 134 -16.82 -11.10 -16.21
N THR A 135 -17.63 -11.96 -15.63
CA THR A 135 -17.35 -12.54 -14.32
C THR A 135 -17.12 -14.05 -14.45
N VAL A 136 -16.03 -14.53 -13.87
CA VAL A 136 -15.69 -15.95 -13.85
C VAL A 136 -15.42 -16.41 -12.43
N ASN A 137 -15.53 -17.68 -12.18
CA ASN A 137 -15.12 -18.28 -10.91
C ASN A 137 -13.59 -18.32 -10.81
N ALA A 138 -13.03 -17.70 -9.78
CA ALA A 138 -11.59 -17.61 -9.62
C ALA A 138 -10.90 -18.97 -9.49
N ALA A 139 -11.50 -19.92 -8.79
CA ALA A 139 -10.96 -21.27 -8.64
C ALA A 139 -10.90 -22.01 -9.98
N ALA A 140 -11.90 -21.83 -10.85
CA ALA A 140 -11.91 -22.43 -12.19
C ALA A 140 -10.85 -21.80 -13.10
N LEU A 141 -10.63 -20.50 -12.99
CA LEU A 141 -9.64 -19.78 -13.79
C LEU A 141 -8.20 -20.22 -13.45
N LEU A 142 -7.94 -20.59 -12.20
CA LEU A 142 -6.61 -20.93 -11.70
C LEU A 142 -6.22 -22.42 -11.94
N LYS A 143 -7.12 -23.21 -12.52
CA LYS A 143 -6.83 -24.61 -12.87
C LYS A 143 -5.90 -24.72 -14.07
#